data_ca2436ba2076bd35ff27f1da215c83ee
#
_entry.id   ca2436ba2076bd35ff27f1da215c83ee
#
_cell.length_a   1.000
_cell.length_b   1.000
_cell.length_c   1.000
_cell.angle_alpha   90.00
_cell.angle_beta   90.00
_cell.angle_gamma   90.00
#
_symmetry.space_group_name_H-M   'P 1'
#
loop_
_entity.id
_entity.type
_entity.pdbx_description
1 polymer ?
#
loop_
_entity_poly.entity_id
_entity_poly.type
_entity_poly.pdbx_seq_one_letter_code
_entity_poly.pdbx_strand_id
1 'polypeptide(L)'
;MHLGDLHTLFNYFAVALIVTGIVYEMLGRMKVRPNMVEFGWNALLIGVGCTILSIVTGFLAESTSFISEKAKVIAILHRFTSLGAFVFIILLIIYRIVFVKKMDIPETGAGLRGGYVVLQMVTIGMM
;
A
#
# COMPACT_ATOMS: atom_id res chain seq x y z
N MET A 1 25.02 5.99 6.68
CA MET A 1 23.55 5.95 6.62
C MET A 1 23.08 4.98 7.67
N HIS A 2 22.30 5.45 8.65
CA HIS A 2 21.81 4.59 9.72
C HIS A 2 20.61 3.76 9.24
N LEU A 3 20.38 2.57 9.83
CA LEU A 3 19.24 1.71 9.47
C LEU A 3 17.88 2.42 9.62
N GLY A 4 17.78 3.32 10.61
CA GLY A 4 16.59 4.15 10.78
C GLY A 4 16.33 5.12 9.62
N ASP A 5 17.38 5.66 9.01
CA ASP A 5 17.25 6.54 7.84
C ASP A 5 16.74 5.77 6.63
N LEU A 6 17.24 4.53 6.44
CA LEU A 6 16.77 3.62 5.38
C LEU A 6 15.30 3.24 5.56
N HIS A 7 14.91 2.90 6.78
CA HIS A 7 13.51 2.61 7.11
C HIS A 7 12.61 3.79 6.74
N THR A 8 12.98 4.99 7.15
CA THR A 8 12.22 6.21 6.88
C THR A 8 12.12 6.49 5.38
N LEU A 9 13.23 6.33 4.66
CA LEU A 9 13.30 6.53 3.21
C LEU A 9 12.34 5.56 2.49
N PHE A 10 12.45 4.26 2.76
CA PHE A 10 11.58 3.26 2.14
C PHE A 10 10.11 3.45 2.49
N ASN A 11 9.80 3.90 3.72
CA ASN A 11 8.45 4.18 4.13
C ASN A 11 7.83 5.33 3.34
N TYR A 12 8.54 6.43 3.14
CA TYR A 12 8.05 7.55 2.32
C TYR A 12 7.84 7.14 0.86
N PHE A 13 8.78 6.39 0.26
CA PHE A 13 8.62 5.89 -1.09
C PHE A 13 7.43 4.93 -1.20
N ALA A 14 7.25 4.03 -0.24
CA ALA A 14 6.14 3.11 -0.20
C ALA A 14 4.80 3.86 -0.21
N VAL A 15 4.61 4.79 0.73
CA VAL A 15 3.37 5.58 0.84
C VAL A 15 3.11 6.37 -0.45
N ALA A 16 4.12 7.10 -0.95
CA ALA A 16 3.98 7.91 -2.16
C ALA A 16 3.59 7.06 -3.38
N LEU A 17 4.25 5.91 -3.59
CA LEU A 17 4.00 5.04 -4.74
C LEU A 17 2.66 4.33 -4.64
N ILE A 18 2.25 3.87 -3.45
CA ILE A 18 0.96 3.19 -3.26
C ILE A 18 -0.19 4.18 -3.46
N VAL A 19 -0.14 5.36 -2.86
CA VAL A 19 -1.16 6.39 -3.04
C VAL A 19 -1.25 6.81 -4.51
N THR A 20 -0.11 7.09 -5.15
CA THR A 20 -0.05 7.43 -6.58
C THR A 20 -0.63 6.28 -7.43
N GLY A 21 -0.24 5.05 -7.14
CA GLY A 21 -0.73 3.86 -7.83
C GLY A 21 -2.25 3.74 -7.77
N ILE A 22 -2.82 3.86 -6.58
CA ILE A 22 -4.28 3.82 -6.36
C ILE A 22 -4.98 4.94 -7.13
N VAL A 23 -4.50 6.18 -7.02
CA VAL A 23 -5.10 7.34 -7.69
C VAL A 23 -5.08 7.18 -9.21
N TYR A 24 -3.94 6.78 -9.80
CA TYR A 24 -3.84 6.56 -11.25
C TYR A 24 -4.71 5.42 -11.72
N GLU A 25 -4.80 4.34 -10.98
CA GLU A 25 -5.68 3.21 -11.32
C GLU A 25 -7.15 3.61 -11.26
N MET A 26 -7.58 4.33 -10.23
CA MET A 26 -8.95 4.86 -10.13
C MET A 26 -9.27 5.79 -11.31
N LEU A 27 -8.44 6.79 -11.56
CA LEU A 27 -8.64 7.74 -12.64
C LEU A 27 -8.61 7.06 -14.01
N GLY A 28 -7.73 6.09 -14.20
CA GLY A 28 -7.62 5.31 -15.42
C GLY A 28 -8.89 4.51 -15.73
N ARG A 29 -9.47 3.90 -14.69
CA ARG A 29 -10.75 3.16 -14.82
C ARG A 29 -11.94 4.09 -15.05
N MET A 30 -12.01 5.23 -14.36
CA MET A 30 -13.08 6.21 -14.54
C MET A 30 -13.05 6.84 -15.92
N LYS A 31 -11.87 7.14 -16.47
CA LYS A 31 -11.68 7.80 -17.76
C LYS A 31 -11.45 6.83 -18.92
N VAL A 32 -11.56 5.52 -18.67
CA VAL A 32 -11.31 4.45 -19.65
C VAL A 32 -9.94 4.62 -20.33
N ARG A 33 -8.90 4.84 -19.53
CA ARG A 33 -7.52 5.01 -20.00
C ARG A 33 -6.63 3.86 -19.52
N PRO A 34 -6.43 2.81 -20.32
CA PRO A 34 -5.68 1.62 -19.94
C PRO A 34 -4.24 1.92 -19.48
N ASN A 35 -3.55 2.87 -20.15
CA ASN A 35 -2.18 3.26 -19.79
C ASN A 35 -2.08 3.81 -18.36
N MET A 36 -3.10 4.54 -17.89
CA MET A 36 -3.14 5.04 -16.50
C MET A 36 -3.35 3.90 -15.51
N VAL A 37 -4.18 2.92 -15.86
CA VAL A 37 -4.43 1.73 -15.03
C VAL A 37 -3.16 0.89 -14.89
N GLU A 38 -2.43 0.72 -16.00
CA GLU A 38 -1.16 -0.02 -16.03
C GLU A 38 -0.08 0.69 -15.22
N PHE A 39 0.08 2.01 -15.43
CA PHE A 39 1.01 2.81 -14.63
C PHE A 39 0.69 2.73 -13.14
N GLY A 40 -0.59 2.87 -12.77
CA GLY A 40 -1.06 2.76 -11.38
C GLY A 40 -0.72 1.41 -10.77
N TRP A 41 -0.91 0.33 -11.53
CA TRP A 41 -0.57 -1.02 -11.10
C TRP A 41 0.93 -1.21 -10.86
N ASN A 42 1.76 -0.75 -11.79
CA ASN A 42 3.21 -0.85 -11.65
C ASN A 42 3.73 -0.04 -10.45
N ALA A 43 3.20 1.18 -10.26
CA ALA A 43 3.54 2.00 -9.09
C ALA A 43 3.15 1.32 -7.78
N LEU A 44 1.97 0.69 -7.72
CA LEU A 44 1.50 -0.05 -6.56
C LEU A 44 2.40 -1.25 -6.24
N LEU A 45 2.82 -2.03 -7.24
CA LEU A 45 3.73 -3.17 -7.05
C LEU A 45 5.11 -2.72 -6.54
N ILE A 46 5.67 -1.64 -7.09
CA ILE A 46 6.94 -1.07 -6.61
C ILE A 46 6.78 -0.57 -5.18
N GLY A 47 5.66 0.10 -4.87
CA GLY A 47 5.33 0.56 -3.52
C GLY A 47 5.27 -0.58 -2.50
N VAL A 48 4.71 -1.73 -2.88
CA VAL A 48 4.72 -2.95 -2.05
C VAL A 48 6.14 -3.45 -1.79
N GLY A 49 6.99 -3.46 -2.81
CA GLY A 49 8.41 -3.78 -2.64
C GLY A 49 9.09 -2.86 -1.62
N CYS A 50 8.85 -1.55 -1.72
CA CYS A 50 9.34 -0.56 -0.75
C CYS A 50 8.78 -0.80 0.66
N THR A 51 7.50 -1.21 0.78
CA THR A 51 6.89 -1.54 2.08
C THR A 51 7.59 -2.73 2.73
N ILE A 52 7.90 -3.77 1.98
CA ILE A 52 8.63 -4.94 2.49
C ILE A 52 10.03 -4.52 2.99
N LEU A 53 10.75 -3.71 2.19
CA LEU A 53 12.06 -3.19 2.59
C LEU A 53 11.96 -2.30 3.84
N SER A 54 10.93 -1.46 3.94
CA SER A 54 10.66 -0.65 5.11
C SER A 54 10.42 -1.51 6.36
N ILE A 55 9.61 -2.56 6.25
CA ILE A 55 9.35 -3.48 7.37
C ILE A 55 10.66 -4.12 7.84
N VAL A 56 11.45 -4.68 6.93
CA VAL A 56 12.73 -5.34 7.24
C VAL A 56 13.70 -4.37 7.91
N THR A 57 13.90 -3.19 7.33
CA THR A 57 14.81 -2.17 7.88
C THR A 57 14.31 -1.62 9.21
N GLY A 58 12.99 -1.51 9.43
CA GLY A 58 12.39 -1.10 10.69
C GLY A 58 12.65 -2.10 11.81
N PHE A 59 12.49 -3.38 11.57
CA PHE A 59 12.82 -4.43 12.55
C PHE A 59 14.32 -4.44 12.90
N LEU A 60 15.19 -4.29 11.91
CA LEU A 60 16.63 -4.24 12.13
C LEU A 60 17.03 -2.98 12.93
N ALA A 61 16.44 -1.82 12.63
CA ALA A 61 16.72 -0.59 13.35
C ALA A 61 16.29 -0.67 14.82
N GLU A 62 15.15 -1.28 15.10
CA GLU A 62 14.64 -1.45 16.46
C GLU A 62 15.53 -2.37 17.31
N SER A 63 16.06 -3.45 16.73
CA SER A 63 16.95 -4.38 17.42
C SER A 63 18.27 -3.77 17.86
N THR A 64 18.67 -2.65 17.24
CA THR A 64 19.96 -1.97 17.50
C THR A 64 19.83 -0.69 18.32
N SER A 65 18.60 -0.23 18.62
CA SER A 65 18.35 1.06 19.26
C SER A 65 17.89 0.93 20.70
N PHE A 66 18.50 1.70 21.60
CA PHE A 66 17.98 1.91 22.97
C PHE A 66 16.79 2.88 22.90
N ILE A 67 15.58 2.36 23.09
CA ILE A 67 14.35 3.15 23.01
C ILE A 67 13.83 3.42 24.43
N SER A 68 13.49 4.70 24.72
CA SER A 68 12.87 5.09 25.99
C SER A 68 11.47 4.46 26.14
N GLU A 69 10.98 4.29 27.39
CA GLU A 69 9.65 3.70 27.64
C GLU A 69 8.50 4.40 26.90
N LYS A 70 8.54 5.75 26.83
CA LYS A 70 7.54 6.52 26.07
C LYS A 70 7.61 6.25 24.57
N ALA A 71 8.80 6.12 24.02
CA ALA A 71 9.00 5.82 22.60
C ALA A 71 8.60 4.39 22.24
N LYS A 72 8.68 3.44 23.17
CA LYS A 72 8.21 2.06 22.98
C LYS A 72 6.72 1.99 22.65
N VAL A 73 5.88 2.73 23.37
CA VAL A 73 4.43 2.76 23.12
C VAL A 73 4.13 3.26 21.69
N ILE A 74 4.80 4.33 21.28
CA ILE A 74 4.64 4.89 19.91
C ILE A 74 5.12 3.88 18.86
N ALA A 75 6.27 3.22 19.09
CA ALA A 75 6.81 2.22 18.20
C ALA A 75 5.87 1.00 18.03
N ILE A 76 5.27 0.53 19.14
CA ILE A 76 4.28 -0.55 19.11
C ILE A 76 3.05 -0.15 18.29
N LEU A 77 2.50 1.04 18.54
CA LEU A 77 1.33 1.54 17.80
C LEU A 77 1.64 1.67 16.31
N HIS A 78 2.79 2.27 15.97
CA HIS A 78 3.26 2.39 14.58
C HIS A 78 3.41 1.02 13.91
N ARG A 79 3.95 0.02 14.60
CA ARG A 79 4.09 -1.35 14.09
C ARG A 79 2.75 -1.96 13.75
N PHE A 80 1.75 -1.86 14.66
CA PHE A 80 0.42 -2.42 14.43
C PHE A 80 -0.30 -1.73 13.28
N THR A 81 -0.22 -0.40 13.17
CA THR A 81 -0.82 0.34 12.06
C THR A 81 -0.15 0.01 10.73
N SER A 82 1.18 -0.09 10.69
CA SER A 82 1.93 -0.44 9.48
C SER A 82 1.65 -1.87 9.00
N LEU A 83 1.58 -2.84 9.92
CA LEU A 83 1.19 -4.22 9.59
C LEU A 83 -0.27 -4.29 9.11
N GLY A 84 -1.17 -3.54 9.75
CA GLY A 84 -2.56 -3.43 9.30
C GLY A 84 -2.66 -2.88 7.88
N ALA A 85 -1.98 -1.77 7.60
CA ALA A 85 -1.92 -1.19 6.26
C ALA A 85 -1.35 -2.20 5.23
N PHE A 86 -0.29 -2.93 5.58
CA PHE A 86 0.29 -3.96 4.71
C PHE A 86 -0.71 -5.07 4.37
N VAL A 87 -1.49 -5.55 5.35
CA VAL A 87 -2.55 -6.54 5.10
C VAL A 87 -3.59 -6.00 4.10
N PHE A 88 -4.04 -4.75 4.26
CA PHE A 88 -4.98 -4.15 3.32
C PHE A 88 -4.41 -4.01 1.91
N ILE A 89 -3.12 -3.69 1.77
CA ILE A 89 -2.43 -3.64 0.48
C ILE A 89 -2.41 -5.02 -0.18
N ILE A 90 -2.09 -6.07 0.57
CA ILE A 90 -2.08 -7.45 0.06
C ILE A 90 -3.51 -7.87 -0.38
N LEU A 91 -4.53 -7.55 0.42
CA LEU A 91 -5.92 -7.81 0.05
C LEU A 91 -6.32 -7.08 -1.23
N LEU A 92 -5.88 -5.84 -1.41
CA LEU A 92 -6.11 -5.06 -2.62
C LEU A 92 -5.50 -5.73 -3.86
N ILE A 93 -4.27 -6.21 -3.75
CA ILE A 93 -3.55 -6.91 -4.82
C ILE A 93 -4.27 -8.22 -5.17
N ILE A 94 -4.58 -9.03 -4.17
CA ILE A 94 -5.30 -10.30 -4.37
C ILE A 94 -6.65 -10.03 -5.03
N TYR A 95 -7.42 -9.08 -4.52
CA TYR A 95 -8.71 -8.71 -5.09
C TYR A 95 -8.58 -8.33 -6.57
N ARG A 96 -7.58 -7.51 -6.90
CA ARG A 96 -7.34 -7.12 -8.28
C ARG A 96 -6.97 -8.31 -9.16
N ILE A 97 -6.04 -9.16 -8.75
CA ILE A 97 -5.59 -10.32 -9.55
C ILE A 97 -6.76 -11.28 -9.81
N VAL A 98 -7.58 -11.53 -8.79
CA VAL A 98 -8.70 -12.49 -8.88
C VAL A 98 -9.85 -11.94 -9.71
N PHE A 99 -10.18 -10.65 -9.54
CA PHE A 99 -11.41 -10.09 -10.09
C PHE A 99 -11.21 -9.13 -11.26
N VAL A 100 -9.97 -8.82 -11.68
CA VAL A 100 -9.70 -7.84 -12.74
C VAL A 100 -10.48 -8.15 -14.03
N LYS A 101 -10.49 -9.40 -14.47
CA LYS A 101 -11.20 -9.83 -15.69
C LYS A 101 -12.73 -9.72 -15.55
N LYS A 102 -13.26 -9.91 -14.34
CA LYS A 102 -14.70 -9.81 -14.06
C LYS A 102 -15.15 -8.35 -13.88
N MET A 103 -14.26 -7.47 -13.46
CA MET A 103 -14.56 -6.03 -13.33
C MET A 103 -14.84 -5.36 -14.69
N ASP A 104 -14.31 -5.92 -15.78
CA ASP A 104 -14.48 -5.38 -17.13
C ASP A 104 -15.79 -5.85 -17.79
N ILE A 105 -16.53 -6.77 -17.18
CA ILE A 105 -17.83 -7.26 -17.65
C ILE A 105 -18.95 -6.31 -17.17
N PRO A 106 -19.76 -5.72 -18.07
CA PRO A 106 -20.77 -4.71 -17.70
C PRO A 106 -21.79 -5.19 -16.67
N GLU A 107 -22.26 -6.43 -16.78
CA GLU A 107 -23.34 -6.98 -15.94
C GLU A 107 -22.91 -7.30 -14.50
N THR A 108 -21.68 -7.79 -14.30
CA THR A 108 -21.18 -8.19 -12.98
C THR A 108 -20.11 -7.25 -12.42
N GLY A 109 -19.51 -6.44 -13.28
CA GLY A 109 -18.35 -5.63 -12.95
C GLY A 109 -18.64 -4.41 -12.07
N ALA A 110 -19.89 -3.91 -12.05
CA ALA A 110 -20.21 -2.68 -11.31
C ALA A 110 -20.03 -2.86 -9.78
N GLY A 111 -20.55 -3.94 -9.22
CA GLY A 111 -20.40 -4.27 -7.80
C GLY A 111 -18.94 -4.55 -7.43
N LEU A 112 -18.22 -5.28 -8.27
CA LEU A 112 -16.80 -5.59 -8.05
C LEU A 112 -15.93 -4.34 -8.11
N ARG A 113 -16.21 -3.42 -9.05
CA ARG A 113 -15.52 -2.12 -9.12
C ARG A 113 -15.77 -1.28 -7.86
N GLY A 114 -17.02 -1.25 -7.38
CA GLY A 114 -17.39 -0.57 -6.14
C GLY A 114 -16.63 -1.11 -4.94
N GLY A 115 -16.59 -2.43 -4.76
CA GLY A 115 -15.84 -3.09 -3.71
C GLY A 115 -14.34 -2.79 -3.78
N TYR A 116 -13.77 -2.77 -4.97
CA TYR A 116 -12.36 -2.44 -5.18
C TYR A 116 -12.05 -0.99 -4.79
N VAL A 117 -12.89 -0.04 -5.18
CA VAL A 117 -12.73 1.38 -4.81
C VAL A 117 -12.82 1.57 -3.30
N VAL A 118 -13.78 0.91 -2.63
CA VAL A 118 -13.87 0.97 -1.15
C VAL A 118 -12.60 0.45 -0.51
N LEU A 119 -12.06 -0.68 -0.98
CA LEU A 119 -10.81 -1.24 -0.46
C LEU A 119 -9.62 -0.31 -0.69
N GLN A 120 -9.57 0.37 -1.85
CA GLN A 120 -8.56 1.39 -2.14
C GLN A 120 -8.63 2.58 -1.16
N MET A 121 -9.84 3.08 -0.89
CA MET A 121 -10.04 4.20 0.06
C MET A 121 -9.65 3.81 1.49
N VAL A 122 -10.01 2.60 1.94
CA VAL A 122 -9.61 2.09 3.25
C VAL A 122 -8.08 1.97 3.34
N THR A 123 -7.44 1.47 2.29
CA THR A 123 -5.96 1.34 2.25
C THR A 123 -5.27 2.70 2.38
N ILE A 124 -5.76 3.73 1.68
CA ILE A 124 -5.23 5.10 1.82
C ILE A 124 -5.44 5.63 3.24
N GLY A 125 -6.62 5.41 3.82
CA GLY A 125 -6.93 5.88 5.17
C GLY A 125 -6.11 5.22 6.29
N MET A 126 -5.52 4.05 6.02
CA MET A 126 -4.63 3.33 6.95
C MET A 126 -3.15 3.78 6.85
N MET A 127 -2.79 4.52 5.83
CA MET A 127 -1.43 5.01 5.59
C MET A 127 -1.19 6.39 6.20
#